data_8a69b3e07bea61d10dee4f3017e66318
#
_entry.id   8a69b3e07bea61d10dee4f3017e66318
#
_cell.length_a   1.000
_cell.length_b   1.000
_cell.length_c   1.000
_cell.angle_alpha   90.00
_cell.angle_beta   90.00
_cell.angle_gamma   90.00
#
_symmetry.space_group_name_H-M   'P 1'
#
loop_
_entity.id
_entity.type
_entity.pdbx_description
1 polymer ?
#
loop_
_entity_poly.entity_id
_entity_poly.type
_entity_poly.pdbx_seq_one_letter_code
_entity_poly.pdbx_strand_id
1 'polypeptide(L)'
;VIDIISPTDKVKYSRINPTCGKPKIIIKNTGSTNLTSLKIEYWINGSTTKEVQIWSGNLDFEEQETVELDAPSSIWDNLLSSNKFYVEISEPNLSTDENIFNNYINSTFEPTPSYDNVFALWMQTNSGSIGLNQSETSWKIFDRDNNLTYESAGGGNLMINSQYRDTLIFDDGCY
;
A
#
# COMPACT_ATOMS: atom_id res chain seq x y z
N VAL A 1 16.83 -2.09 -7.80
CA VAL A 1 15.44 -1.64 -7.52
C VAL A 1 15.02 -0.61 -8.57
N ILE A 2 13.78 -0.71 -9.08
CA ILE A 2 13.32 0.14 -10.18
C ILE A 2 12.16 1.08 -9.83
N ASP A 3 11.35 0.77 -8.83
CA ASP A 3 10.26 1.64 -8.40
C ASP A 3 9.86 1.43 -6.95
N ILE A 4 9.26 2.45 -6.35
CA ILE A 4 8.56 2.40 -5.07
C ILE A 4 7.08 2.63 -5.35
N ILE A 5 6.26 1.64 -5.00
CA ILE A 5 4.80 1.67 -5.15
C ILE A 5 4.17 2.37 -3.95
N SER A 6 4.69 2.09 -2.74
CA SER A 6 4.25 2.67 -1.46
C SER A 6 5.40 2.62 -0.45
N PRO A 7 5.64 3.69 0.32
CA PRO A 7 4.99 5.01 0.26
C PRO A 7 5.52 5.86 -0.89
N THR A 8 4.65 6.62 -1.53
CA THR A 8 5.04 7.53 -2.61
C THR A 8 3.95 8.57 -2.91
N ASP A 9 4.34 9.72 -3.41
CA ASP A 9 3.47 10.77 -3.94
C ASP A 9 3.23 10.66 -5.46
N LYS A 10 3.72 9.62 -6.11
CA LYS A 10 3.54 9.41 -7.55
C LYS A 10 2.07 9.26 -7.91
N VAL A 11 1.59 10.07 -8.85
CA VAL A 11 0.18 10.09 -9.28
C VAL A 11 -0.36 8.71 -9.68
N LYS A 12 0.46 7.88 -10.32
CA LYS A 12 0.06 6.51 -10.72
C LYS A 12 -0.30 5.61 -9.54
N TYR A 13 0.16 5.93 -8.33
CA TYR A 13 -0.09 5.20 -7.09
C TYR A 13 -0.94 5.98 -6.09
N SER A 14 -1.55 7.10 -6.48
CA SER A 14 -2.30 8.02 -5.60
C SER A 14 -3.51 7.40 -4.89
N ARG A 15 -3.94 6.21 -5.31
CA ARG A 15 -5.03 5.46 -4.64
C ARG A 15 -4.55 4.53 -3.54
N ILE A 16 -3.24 4.41 -3.35
CA ILE A 16 -2.63 3.59 -2.30
C ILE A 16 -2.31 4.51 -1.15
N ASN A 17 -2.85 4.20 0.04
CA ASN A 17 -2.52 4.94 1.24
C ASN A 17 -1.01 4.80 1.55
N PRO A 18 -0.23 5.88 1.58
CA PRO A 18 1.22 5.79 1.70
C PRO A 18 1.71 5.37 3.08
N THR A 19 0.91 5.56 4.13
CA THR A 19 1.32 5.33 5.53
C THR A 19 0.57 4.20 6.22
N CYS A 20 -0.37 3.57 5.51
CA CYS A 20 -1.13 2.44 6.00
C CYS A 20 -0.73 1.17 5.25
N GLY A 21 -0.20 0.23 5.96
CA GLY A 21 0.18 -1.05 5.39
C GLY A 21 1.69 -1.17 5.18
N LYS A 22 2.06 -2.25 4.54
CA LYS A 22 3.47 -2.57 4.28
C LYS A 22 3.97 -1.81 3.05
N PRO A 23 5.20 -1.26 3.10
CA PRO A 23 5.81 -0.67 1.92
C PRO A 23 5.93 -1.70 0.78
N LYS A 24 5.85 -1.21 -0.47
CA LYS A 24 5.95 -2.05 -1.67
C LYS A 24 6.91 -1.45 -2.67
N ILE A 25 7.79 -2.28 -3.17
CA ILE A 25 8.79 -1.91 -4.18
C ILE A 25 8.74 -2.84 -5.38
N ILE A 26 9.33 -2.44 -6.49
CA ILE A 26 9.57 -3.31 -7.64
C ILE A 26 11.07 -3.54 -7.76
N ILE A 27 11.47 -4.80 -7.71
CA ILE A 27 12.82 -5.24 -8.05
C ILE A 27 12.83 -5.83 -9.46
N LYS A 28 13.99 -5.78 -10.10
CA LYS A 28 14.20 -6.32 -11.45
C LYS A 28 15.58 -6.93 -11.54
N ASN A 29 15.68 -8.12 -12.11
CA ASN A 29 16.95 -8.72 -12.45
C ASN A 29 17.49 -8.15 -13.77
N THR A 30 18.58 -7.40 -13.72
CA THR A 30 19.28 -6.89 -14.92
C THR A 30 20.57 -7.65 -15.20
N GLY A 31 20.91 -8.63 -14.36
CA GLY A 31 22.07 -9.51 -14.54
C GLY A 31 21.78 -10.70 -15.44
N SER A 32 22.79 -11.32 -15.97
CA SER A 32 22.68 -12.48 -16.86
C SER A 32 22.38 -13.81 -16.14
N THR A 33 22.52 -13.85 -14.83
CA THR A 33 22.20 -15.01 -13.99
C THR A 33 20.89 -14.80 -13.24
N ASN A 34 20.17 -15.88 -12.96
CA ASN A 34 18.93 -15.79 -12.19
C ASN A 34 19.20 -15.16 -10.81
N LEU A 35 18.37 -14.22 -10.43
CA LEU A 35 18.41 -13.62 -9.10
C LEU A 35 17.57 -14.48 -8.15
N THR A 36 18.22 -15.08 -7.15
CA THR A 36 17.57 -16.00 -6.21
C THR A 36 17.52 -15.46 -4.79
N SER A 37 18.34 -14.47 -4.47
CA SER A 37 18.32 -13.78 -3.19
C SER A 37 18.83 -12.35 -3.31
N LEU A 38 18.34 -11.47 -2.43
CA LEU A 38 18.70 -10.07 -2.40
C LEU A 38 18.53 -9.52 -0.99
N LYS A 39 19.48 -8.77 -0.49
CA LYS A 39 19.36 -8.00 0.74
C LYS A 39 18.71 -6.66 0.41
N ILE A 40 17.64 -6.31 1.13
CA ILE A 40 16.90 -5.06 0.99
C ILE A 40 16.97 -4.31 2.32
N GLU A 41 17.52 -3.10 2.29
CA GLU A 41 17.55 -2.18 3.41
C GLU A 41 16.64 -1.00 3.11
N TYR A 42 15.82 -0.57 4.08
CA TYR A 42 14.87 0.51 3.88
C TYR A 42 14.65 1.31 5.16
N TRP A 43 14.36 2.60 5.00
CA TRP A 43 14.18 3.53 6.13
C TRP A 43 13.43 4.80 5.68
N ILE A 44 12.96 5.57 6.66
CA ILE A 44 12.40 6.91 6.45
C ILE A 44 13.42 7.95 6.93
N ASN A 45 13.43 9.12 6.31
CA ASN A 45 14.30 10.22 6.73
C ASN A 45 14.09 10.54 8.23
N GLY A 46 15.20 10.78 8.94
CA GLY A 46 15.18 10.97 10.39
C GLY A 46 15.25 9.69 11.22
N SER A 47 15.06 8.51 10.63
CA SER A 47 15.31 7.25 11.32
C SER A 47 16.81 7.06 11.59
N THR A 48 17.14 6.57 12.78
CA THR A 48 18.50 6.18 13.16
C THR A 48 18.84 4.74 12.80
N THR A 49 17.82 3.96 12.42
CA THR A 49 17.95 2.54 12.08
C THR A 49 17.40 2.28 10.69
N LYS A 50 18.00 1.32 10.00
CA LYS A 50 17.47 0.74 8.77
C LYS A 50 16.81 -0.58 9.08
N GLU A 51 15.64 -0.81 8.51
CA GLU A 51 15.03 -2.15 8.48
C GLU A 51 15.72 -2.99 7.41
N VAL A 52 15.78 -4.29 7.62
CA VAL A 52 16.47 -5.23 6.72
C VAL A 52 15.57 -6.42 6.43
N GLN A 53 15.43 -6.74 5.15
CA GLN A 53 14.72 -7.93 4.69
C GLN A 53 15.55 -8.67 3.65
N ILE A 54 15.59 -9.99 3.75
CA ILE A 54 16.15 -10.84 2.71
C ILE A 54 15.02 -11.32 1.83
N TRP A 55 15.05 -10.92 0.57
CA TRP A 55 14.17 -11.47 -0.45
C TRP A 55 14.75 -12.77 -0.99
N SER A 56 13.90 -13.75 -1.22
CA SER A 56 14.26 -15.02 -1.87
C SER A 56 13.21 -15.36 -2.92
N GLY A 57 13.64 -15.72 -4.12
CA GLY A 57 12.75 -15.99 -5.24
C GLY A 57 13.53 -16.61 -6.41
N ASN A 58 13.03 -16.39 -7.61
CA ASN A 58 13.73 -16.74 -8.84
C ASN A 58 13.29 -15.79 -9.95
N LEU A 59 14.14 -14.81 -10.27
CA LEU A 59 13.90 -13.88 -11.37
C LEU A 59 14.90 -14.14 -12.49
N ASP A 60 14.40 -14.45 -13.66
CA ASP A 60 15.20 -14.55 -14.87
C ASP A 60 15.65 -13.16 -15.34
N PHE A 61 16.53 -13.12 -16.36
CA PHE A 61 16.98 -11.86 -16.94
C PHE A 61 15.79 -10.99 -17.40
N GLU A 62 15.80 -9.72 -17.03
CA GLU A 62 14.74 -8.72 -17.29
C GLU A 62 13.40 -8.96 -16.56
N GLU A 63 13.23 -10.04 -15.81
CA GLU A 63 12.05 -10.23 -14.98
C GLU A 63 12.02 -9.29 -13.79
N GLN A 64 10.79 -8.99 -13.36
CA GLN A 64 10.51 -8.10 -12.24
C GLN A 64 9.45 -8.68 -11.32
N GLU A 65 9.54 -8.29 -10.04
CA GLU A 65 8.60 -8.69 -9.01
C GLU A 65 8.26 -7.51 -8.11
N THR A 66 7.02 -7.48 -7.64
CA THR A 66 6.60 -6.57 -6.56
C THR A 66 6.86 -7.25 -5.22
N VAL A 67 7.72 -6.64 -4.42
CA VAL A 67 8.09 -7.12 -3.08
C VAL A 67 7.38 -6.25 -2.04
N GLU A 68 6.66 -6.90 -1.15
CA GLU A 68 6.12 -6.29 0.05
C GLU A 68 7.16 -6.36 1.18
N LEU A 69 7.42 -5.24 1.85
CA LEU A 69 8.44 -5.13 2.88
C LEU A 69 7.81 -5.30 4.27
N ASP A 70 8.42 -6.11 5.12
CA ASP A 70 7.97 -6.42 6.48
C ASP A 70 8.31 -5.28 7.46
N ALA A 71 7.74 -4.12 7.23
CA ALA A 71 7.99 -2.96 8.07
C ALA A 71 7.19 -3.05 9.39
N PRO A 72 7.83 -2.80 10.55
CA PRO A 72 7.10 -2.64 11.80
C PRO A 72 6.20 -1.40 11.73
N SER A 73 5.08 -1.41 12.47
CA SER A 73 4.16 -0.25 12.51
C SER A 73 4.86 1.04 12.94
N SER A 74 5.88 0.93 13.78
CA SER A 74 6.70 2.05 14.24
C SER A 74 7.51 2.77 13.15
N ILE A 75 7.61 2.21 11.95
CA ILE A 75 8.25 2.91 10.82
C ILE A 75 7.49 4.20 10.46
N TRP A 76 6.18 4.24 10.77
CA TRP A 76 5.32 5.39 10.52
C TRP A 76 5.28 6.39 11.67
N ASP A 77 6.00 6.13 12.77
CA ASP A 77 6.05 7.05 13.89
C ASP A 77 6.91 8.28 13.57
N ASN A 78 6.52 9.42 14.15
CA ASN A 78 7.26 10.68 14.03
C ASN A 78 7.45 11.22 12.60
N LEU A 79 6.48 10.97 11.72
CA LEU A 79 6.49 11.52 10.37
C LEU A 79 6.40 13.05 10.39
N LEU A 80 7.09 13.65 9.45
CA LEU A 80 7.04 15.09 9.15
C LEU A 80 5.88 15.37 8.17
N SER A 81 5.64 16.65 7.87
CA SER A 81 4.68 17.04 6.82
C SER A 81 5.08 16.54 5.43
N SER A 82 6.37 16.31 5.19
CA SER A 82 6.90 15.68 3.99
C SER A 82 8.04 14.75 4.37
N ASN A 83 8.00 13.55 3.84
CA ASN A 83 8.94 12.48 4.18
C ASN A 83 9.59 11.91 2.93
N LYS A 84 10.70 11.21 3.15
CA LYS A 84 11.35 10.39 2.12
C LYS A 84 11.50 8.97 2.63
N PHE A 85 11.07 8.04 1.81
CA PHE A 85 11.30 6.62 1.98
C PHE A 85 12.47 6.21 1.10
N TYR A 86 13.42 5.52 1.67
CA TYR A 86 14.65 5.09 1.03
C TYR A 86 14.71 3.58 0.95
N VAL A 87 15.22 3.08 -0.16
CA VAL A 87 15.48 1.66 -0.37
C VAL A 87 16.87 1.49 -0.98
N GLU A 88 17.65 0.60 -0.41
CA GLU A 88 18.96 0.19 -0.88
C GLU A 88 18.98 -1.33 -0.99
N ILE A 89 19.41 -1.85 -2.11
CA ILE A 89 19.56 -3.30 -2.33
C ILE A 89 21.02 -3.67 -2.44
N SER A 90 21.37 -4.88 -1.99
CA SER A 90 22.76 -5.37 -2.02
C SER A 90 22.80 -6.89 -2.00
N GLU A 91 23.97 -7.44 -2.15
CA GLU A 91 24.28 -8.87 -2.01
C GLU A 91 23.41 -9.77 -2.92
N PRO A 92 23.27 -9.47 -4.24
CA PRO A 92 22.58 -10.36 -5.14
C PRO A 92 23.24 -11.75 -5.12
N ASN A 93 22.43 -12.78 -4.87
CA ASN A 93 22.91 -14.16 -4.75
C ASN A 93 24.09 -14.33 -3.76
N LEU A 94 24.09 -13.56 -2.66
CA LEU A 94 25.16 -13.50 -1.66
C LEU A 94 26.52 -13.05 -2.23
N SER A 95 26.53 -12.35 -3.34
CA SER A 95 27.72 -11.87 -4.02
C SER A 95 27.75 -10.34 -4.07
N THR A 96 28.90 -9.78 -4.42
CA THR A 96 29.00 -8.32 -4.67
C THR A 96 28.27 -7.97 -5.96
N ASP A 97 27.46 -6.91 -5.91
CA ASP A 97 26.80 -6.38 -7.11
C ASP A 97 27.82 -5.63 -7.99
N GLU A 98 27.86 -5.97 -9.27
CA GLU A 98 28.72 -5.34 -10.25
C GLU A 98 28.21 -3.95 -10.68
N ASN A 99 26.89 -3.70 -10.53
CA ASN A 99 26.26 -2.45 -10.91
C ASN A 99 25.57 -1.74 -9.74
N ILE A 100 26.35 -1.09 -8.92
CA ILE A 100 25.87 -0.39 -7.71
C ILE A 100 24.98 0.84 -8.01
N PHE A 101 24.94 1.33 -9.26
CA PHE A 101 24.21 2.56 -9.61
C PHE A 101 22.68 2.39 -9.63
N ASN A 102 22.17 1.17 -9.72
CA ASN A 102 20.75 0.85 -9.71
C ASN A 102 20.28 0.31 -8.36
N ASN A 103 21.13 0.30 -7.34
CA ASN A 103 20.88 -0.31 -6.05
C ASN A 103 20.08 0.60 -5.10
N TYR A 104 19.95 1.87 -5.42
CA TYR A 104 19.36 2.85 -4.53
C TYR A 104 18.25 3.62 -5.19
N ILE A 105 17.14 3.78 -4.48
CA ILE A 105 16.01 4.62 -4.89
C ILE A 105 15.38 5.29 -3.66
N ASN A 106 14.73 6.42 -3.87
CA ASN A 106 13.88 7.03 -2.86
C ASN A 106 12.60 7.58 -3.46
N SER A 107 11.59 7.78 -2.61
CA SER A 107 10.34 8.46 -2.95
C SER A 107 9.96 9.44 -1.86
N THR A 108 9.33 10.54 -2.25
CA THR A 108 8.67 11.46 -1.33
C THR A 108 7.25 10.98 -1.07
N PHE A 109 6.74 11.29 0.13
CA PHE A 109 5.35 11.06 0.48
C PHE A 109 4.92 11.99 1.61
N GLU A 110 3.61 12.25 1.68
CA GLU A 110 2.97 12.95 2.79
C GLU A 110 2.26 11.92 3.68
N PRO A 111 2.23 12.13 5.01
CA PRO A 111 1.43 11.29 5.90
C PRO A 111 -0.04 11.36 5.51
N THR A 112 -0.72 10.24 5.61
CA THR A 112 -2.18 10.23 5.47
C THR A 112 -2.80 11.00 6.62
N PRO A 113 -3.82 11.84 6.36
CA PRO A 113 -4.57 12.49 7.42
C PRO A 113 -5.17 11.44 8.36
N SER A 114 -5.06 11.68 9.67
CA SER A 114 -5.80 10.91 10.67
C SER A 114 -7.16 11.55 10.92
N TYR A 115 -8.16 10.72 11.10
CA TYR A 115 -9.54 11.12 11.39
C TYR A 115 -9.98 10.49 12.69
N ASP A 116 -11.03 11.05 13.29
CA ASP A 116 -11.70 10.43 14.42
C ASP A 116 -12.22 9.03 14.05
N ASN A 117 -12.34 8.16 15.03
CA ASN A 117 -12.79 6.79 14.84
C ASN A 117 -14.27 6.65 14.49
N VAL A 118 -15.03 7.74 14.46
CA VAL A 118 -16.45 7.78 14.09
C VAL A 118 -16.59 8.39 12.71
N PHE A 119 -17.11 7.60 11.79
CA PHE A 119 -17.35 8.02 10.41
C PHE A 119 -18.85 7.99 10.08
N ALA A 120 -19.39 9.09 9.57
CA ALA A 120 -20.76 9.16 9.09
C ALA A 120 -20.79 8.96 7.57
N LEU A 121 -21.31 7.82 7.15
CA LEU A 121 -21.55 7.54 5.74
C LEU A 121 -22.96 8.05 5.33
N TRP A 122 -22.99 8.95 4.36
CA TRP A 122 -24.22 9.47 3.79
C TRP A 122 -24.29 9.18 2.31
N MET A 123 -25.32 8.44 1.89
CA MET A 123 -25.49 8.01 0.52
C MET A 123 -26.91 8.22 0.04
N GLN A 124 -27.06 8.70 -1.19
CA GLN A 124 -28.32 8.76 -1.93
C GLN A 124 -28.22 7.82 -3.14
N THR A 125 -29.12 6.85 -3.22
CA THR A 125 -29.17 5.96 -4.38
C THR A 125 -29.98 6.60 -5.52
N ASN A 126 -29.64 6.21 -6.74
CA ASN A 126 -30.33 6.65 -7.96
C ASN A 126 -31.68 5.95 -8.16
N SER A 127 -32.37 6.28 -9.25
CA SER A 127 -33.69 5.73 -9.59
C SER A 127 -33.67 4.27 -10.02
N GLY A 128 -32.50 3.65 -10.21
CA GLY A 128 -32.36 2.25 -10.64
C GLY A 128 -32.92 1.98 -12.04
N SER A 129 -32.91 0.72 -12.44
CA SER A 129 -33.50 0.25 -13.68
C SER A 129 -35.00 -0.01 -13.53
N ILE A 130 -35.76 0.21 -14.60
CA ILE A 130 -37.21 -0.02 -14.61
C ILE A 130 -37.51 -1.49 -14.25
N GLY A 131 -38.33 -1.69 -13.23
CA GLY A 131 -38.80 -3.00 -12.78
C GLY A 131 -37.98 -3.67 -11.67
N LEU A 132 -36.88 -3.04 -11.20
CA LEU A 132 -36.12 -3.50 -10.05
C LEU A 132 -36.28 -2.51 -8.89
N ASN A 133 -36.55 -3.03 -7.70
CA ASN A 133 -36.60 -2.22 -6.46
C ASN A 133 -35.22 -1.98 -5.83
N GLN A 134 -34.16 -2.43 -6.47
CA GLN A 134 -32.79 -2.31 -5.99
C GLN A 134 -31.96 -1.44 -6.94
N SER A 135 -31.11 -0.59 -6.37
CA SER A 135 -30.08 0.11 -7.12
C SER A 135 -28.89 -0.83 -7.42
N GLU A 136 -28.05 -0.43 -8.35
CA GLU A 136 -26.77 -1.12 -8.59
C GLU A 136 -25.69 -0.73 -7.56
N THR A 137 -26.09 0.00 -6.51
CA THR A 137 -25.18 0.58 -5.53
C THR A 137 -25.05 -0.34 -4.32
N SER A 138 -23.83 -0.71 -4.01
CA SER A 138 -23.41 -1.33 -2.76
C SER A 138 -22.08 -0.74 -2.33
N TRP A 139 -21.73 -0.91 -1.07
CA TRP A 139 -20.42 -0.47 -0.56
C TRP A 139 -19.85 -1.49 0.42
N LYS A 140 -18.52 -1.52 0.49
CA LYS A 140 -17.76 -2.33 1.44
C LYS A 140 -16.55 -1.55 1.90
N ILE A 141 -16.19 -1.72 3.15
CA ILE A 141 -14.97 -1.17 3.75
C ILE A 141 -14.14 -2.34 4.25
N PHE A 142 -12.88 -2.33 3.91
CA PHE A 142 -11.92 -3.36 4.29
C PHE A 142 -10.81 -2.71 5.12
N ASP A 143 -10.26 -3.48 6.04
CA ASP A 143 -9.05 -3.10 6.75
C ASP A 143 -7.81 -3.25 5.85
N ARG A 144 -6.64 -2.87 6.39
CA ARG A 144 -5.35 -2.97 5.69
C ARG A 144 -4.98 -4.39 5.25
N ASP A 145 -5.49 -5.40 5.94
CA ASP A 145 -5.21 -6.81 5.67
C ASP A 145 -6.27 -7.44 4.76
N ASN A 146 -7.13 -6.58 4.17
CA ASN A 146 -8.22 -6.93 3.25
C ASN A 146 -9.32 -7.76 3.89
N ASN A 147 -9.52 -7.65 5.23
CA ASN A 147 -10.67 -8.20 5.90
C ASN A 147 -11.86 -7.24 5.78
N LEU A 148 -13.04 -7.79 5.52
CA LEU A 148 -14.28 -7.01 5.46
C LEU A 148 -14.64 -6.50 6.86
N THR A 149 -14.71 -5.18 7.02
CA THR A 149 -15.08 -4.54 8.30
C THR A 149 -16.54 -4.09 8.30
N TYR A 150 -16.98 -3.46 7.23
CA TYR A 150 -18.37 -3.00 7.06
C TYR A 150 -18.83 -3.20 5.62
N GLU A 151 -20.14 -3.38 5.48
CA GLU A 151 -20.78 -3.43 4.16
C GLU A 151 -22.20 -2.86 4.20
N SER A 152 -22.76 -2.55 3.04
CA SER A 152 -24.15 -2.16 2.88
C SER A 152 -25.10 -3.22 3.43
N ALA A 153 -26.25 -2.81 3.92
CA ALA A 153 -27.23 -3.66 4.58
C ALA A 153 -27.50 -4.95 3.79
N GLY A 154 -27.26 -6.10 4.48
CA GLY A 154 -27.43 -7.42 3.88
C GLY A 154 -26.37 -7.80 2.84
N GLY A 155 -25.26 -7.06 2.71
CA GLY A 155 -24.18 -7.33 1.75
C GLY A 155 -24.58 -7.17 0.28
N GLY A 156 -25.78 -6.67 0.02
CA GLY A 156 -26.36 -6.55 -1.31
C GLY A 156 -26.60 -5.10 -1.76
N ASN A 157 -27.30 -4.99 -2.87
CA ASN A 157 -27.63 -3.71 -3.45
C ASN A 157 -28.70 -2.96 -2.61
N LEU A 158 -28.48 -1.68 -2.42
CA LEU A 158 -29.39 -0.80 -1.70
C LEU A 158 -30.69 -0.55 -2.51
N MET A 159 -31.74 -0.14 -1.83
CA MET A 159 -32.99 0.24 -2.48
C MET A 159 -32.80 1.48 -3.34
N ILE A 160 -33.59 1.60 -4.41
CA ILE A 160 -33.59 2.79 -5.29
C ILE A 160 -34.19 4.01 -4.58
N ASN A 161 -33.84 5.21 -5.04
CA ASN A 161 -34.33 6.50 -4.55
C ASN A 161 -34.33 6.66 -3.02
N SER A 162 -33.37 6.01 -2.36
CA SER A 162 -33.33 5.94 -0.90
C SER A 162 -32.12 6.68 -0.35
N GLN A 163 -32.30 7.28 0.83
CA GLN A 163 -31.18 7.84 1.60
C GLN A 163 -30.77 6.88 2.69
N TYR A 164 -29.46 6.66 2.79
CA TYR A 164 -28.82 5.85 3.81
C TYR A 164 -27.90 6.73 4.65
N ARG A 165 -27.95 6.51 5.96
CA ARG A 165 -27.13 7.23 6.94
C ARG A 165 -26.65 6.20 7.94
N ASP A 166 -25.39 5.86 7.84
CA ASP A 166 -24.76 4.89 8.74
C ASP A 166 -23.70 5.61 9.56
N THR A 167 -23.62 5.29 10.83
CA THR A 167 -22.52 5.69 11.70
C THR A 167 -21.63 4.48 11.90
N LEU A 168 -20.42 4.56 11.38
CA LEU A 168 -19.41 3.52 11.47
C LEU A 168 -18.41 3.90 12.56
N ILE A 169 -18.08 2.95 13.42
CA ILE A 169 -17.10 3.14 14.49
C ILE A 169 -15.95 2.19 14.22
N PHE A 170 -14.79 2.76 14.04
CA PHE A 170 -13.57 2.02 13.74
C PHE A 170 -12.68 1.91 14.97
N ASP A 171 -11.97 0.82 15.11
CA ASP A 171 -10.81 0.75 16.00
C ASP A 171 -9.65 1.55 15.40
N ASP A 172 -8.63 1.83 16.21
CA ASP A 172 -7.43 2.47 15.69
C ASP A 172 -6.78 1.59 14.63
N GLY A 173 -6.60 2.13 13.43
CA GLY A 173 -6.06 1.33 12.32
C GLY A 173 -6.13 2.02 10.97
N CYS A 174 -5.86 1.25 9.94
CA CYS A 174 -5.91 1.65 8.54
C CYS A 174 -7.05 0.92 7.81
N TYR A 175 -7.88 1.69 7.08
CA TYR A 175 -9.06 1.21 6.37
C TYR A 175 -9.14 1.75 4.94
#